data_918fb1e1c343bd07c035ef756aaeb64f
#
_entry.id   918fb1e1c343bd07c035ef756aaeb64f
#
_cell.length_a   1.000
_cell.length_b   1.000
_cell.length_c   1.000
_cell.angle_alpha   90.00
_cell.angle_beta   90.00
_cell.angle_gamma   90.00
#
_symmetry.space_group_name_H-M   'P 1'
#
loop_
_entity.id
_entity.type
_entity.pdbx_description
1 polymer ?
#
loop_
_entity_poly.entity_id
_entity_poly.type
_entity_poly.pdbx_seq_one_letter_code
_entity_poly.pdbx_strand_id
1 'polypeptide(L)'
;MLNLIDEFTRECLAIRIDRRLRSADVIDVLSDQFILRGVPDHIRSDNGPEFVAKAVREWIAAVGARTAYIEPGSPWENGYCESFNAKLRDELLNGEIFYSLAEARVVIESWRKHFNTKRPHSSLGYRPPAPEVVQWPAPPSGTASPATPAVAPRLVMH
;
A
#
# COMPACT_ATOMS: atom_id res chain seq x y z
N MET A 1 -6.77 -11.03 4.19
CA MET A 1 -6.28 -9.65 4.38
C MET A 1 -5.59 -9.22 3.11
N LEU A 2 -5.85 -8.02 2.62
CA LEU A 2 -5.21 -7.41 1.44
C LEU A 2 -4.39 -6.21 1.91
N ASN A 3 -3.11 -6.19 1.60
CA ASN A 3 -2.22 -5.07 1.87
C ASN A 3 -1.83 -4.41 0.55
N LEU A 4 -1.94 -3.10 0.49
CA LEU A 4 -1.54 -2.29 -0.65
C LEU A 4 -0.41 -1.35 -0.23
N ILE A 5 0.75 -1.46 -0.88
CA ILE A 5 1.97 -0.77 -0.51
C ILE A 5 2.55 -0.07 -1.73
N ASP A 6 3.00 1.16 -1.54
CA ASP A 6 3.78 1.87 -2.53
C ASP A 6 5.26 1.47 -2.40
N GLU A 7 5.80 0.82 -3.43
CA GLU A 7 7.20 0.36 -3.44
C GLU A 7 8.21 1.52 -3.40
N PHE A 8 7.84 2.68 -3.91
CA PHE A 8 8.73 3.82 -3.95
C PHE A 8 8.78 4.55 -2.60
N THR A 9 7.62 4.95 -2.09
CA THR A 9 7.52 5.69 -0.82
C THR A 9 7.61 4.79 0.40
N ARG A 10 7.41 3.48 0.24
CA ARG A 10 7.30 2.49 1.32
C ARG A 10 6.05 2.66 2.19
N GLU A 11 5.14 3.50 1.77
CA GLU A 11 3.88 3.77 2.45
C GLU A 11 2.92 2.59 2.31
N CYS A 12 2.29 2.20 3.41
CA CYS A 12 1.16 1.27 3.39
C CYS A 12 -0.12 2.05 3.08
N LEU A 13 -0.60 1.97 1.85
CA LEU A 13 -1.74 2.74 1.37
C LEU A 13 -3.06 2.24 1.93
N ALA A 14 -3.24 0.93 2.01
CA ALA A 14 -4.45 0.32 2.55
C ALA A 14 -4.17 -1.06 3.15
N ILE A 15 -4.95 -1.43 4.16
CA ILE A 15 -5.07 -2.79 4.69
C ILE A 15 -6.56 -3.13 4.74
N ARG A 16 -7.01 -3.98 3.83
CA ARG A 16 -8.40 -4.47 3.83
C ARG A 16 -8.49 -5.79 4.56
N ILE A 17 -9.39 -5.85 5.52
CA ILE A 17 -9.63 -7.04 6.34
C ILE A 17 -11.06 -7.48 6.11
N ASP A 18 -11.19 -8.73 5.70
CA ASP A 18 -12.47 -9.39 5.58
C ASP A 18 -12.34 -10.89 5.86
N ARG A 19 -13.45 -11.55 6.19
CA ARG A 19 -13.46 -13.01 6.38
C ARG A 19 -13.14 -13.76 5.08
N ARG A 20 -13.54 -13.16 3.96
CA ARG A 20 -13.29 -13.69 2.62
C ARG A 20 -13.10 -12.51 1.66
N LEU A 21 -11.92 -12.38 1.11
CA LEU A 21 -11.62 -11.40 0.06
C LEU A 21 -12.03 -11.97 -1.29
N ARG A 22 -12.67 -11.14 -2.08
CA ARG A 22 -13.10 -11.43 -3.46
C ARG A 22 -12.45 -10.43 -4.40
N SER A 23 -12.49 -10.73 -5.71
CA SER A 23 -12.01 -9.82 -6.75
C SER A 23 -12.66 -8.42 -6.70
N ALA A 24 -13.94 -8.33 -6.33
CA ALA A 24 -14.62 -7.06 -6.14
C ALA A 24 -13.98 -6.22 -5.01
N ASP A 25 -13.62 -6.83 -3.90
CA ASP A 25 -12.97 -6.14 -2.78
C ASP A 25 -11.60 -5.59 -3.18
N VAL A 26 -10.87 -6.30 -4.04
CA VAL A 26 -9.59 -5.83 -4.60
C VAL A 26 -9.82 -4.62 -5.49
N ILE A 27 -10.79 -4.67 -6.39
CA ILE A 27 -11.14 -3.55 -7.28
C ILE A 27 -11.56 -2.32 -6.48
N ASP A 28 -12.38 -2.48 -5.44
CA ASP A 28 -12.81 -1.38 -4.57
C ASP A 28 -11.62 -0.68 -3.93
N VAL A 29 -10.70 -1.44 -3.32
CA VAL A 29 -9.49 -0.88 -2.69
C VAL A 29 -8.61 -0.15 -3.71
N LEU A 30 -8.41 -0.74 -4.88
CA LEU A 30 -7.62 -0.10 -5.94
C LEU A 30 -8.29 1.15 -6.48
N SER A 31 -9.61 1.12 -6.70
CA SER A 31 -10.39 2.28 -7.16
C SER A 31 -10.25 3.46 -6.23
N ASP A 32 -10.40 3.25 -4.92
CA ASP A 32 -10.26 4.30 -3.92
C ASP A 32 -8.85 4.93 -3.96
N GLN A 33 -7.81 4.10 -4.08
CA GLN A 33 -6.44 4.60 -4.14
C GLN A 33 -6.13 5.31 -5.46
N PHE A 34 -6.67 4.85 -6.58
CA PHE A 34 -6.48 5.52 -7.88
C PHE A 34 -7.21 6.87 -7.96
N ILE A 35 -8.34 7.01 -7.29
CA ILE A 35 -9.03 8.30 -7.16
C ILE A 35 -8.20 9.26 -6.32
N LEU A 36 -7.61 8.78 -5.22
CA LEU A 36 -6.86 9.63 -4.29
C LEU A 36 -5.46 10.01 -4.78
N ARG A 37 -4.77 9.10 -5.49
CA ARG A 37 -3.34 9.21 -5.80
C ARG A 37 -3.01 9.13 -7.30
N GLY A 38 -4.00 8.85 -8.14
CA GLY A 38 -3.81 8.57 -9.55
C GLY A 38 -3.53 7.10 -9.85
N VAL A 39 -3.55 6.75 -11.12
CA VAL A 39 -3.31 5.39 -11.61
C VAL A 39 -1.79 5.15 -11.70
N PRO A 40 -1.27 4.09 -11.09
CA PRO A 40 0.16 3.75 -11.16
C PRO A 40 0.50 3.14 -12.53
N ASP A 41 1.77 3.22 -12.93
CA ASP A 41 2.24 2.55 -14.13
C ASP A 41 2.15 1.03 -14.03
N HIS A 42 2.49 0.49 -12.85
CA HIS A 42 2.55 -0.94 -12.61
C HIS A 42 1.95 -1.30 -11.25
N ILE A 43 1.26 -2.43 -11.24
CA ILE A 43 0.80 -3.10 -10.02
C ILE A 43 1.48 -4.45 -9.97
N ARG A 44 2.24 -4.71 -8.91
CA ARG A 44 2.81 -6.02 -8.65
C ARG A 44 1.92 -6.78 -7.68
N SER A 45 1.65 -8.04 -7.94
CA SER A 45 0.92 -8.91 -7.03
C SER A 45 1.56 -10.28 -6.96
N ASP A 46 1.33 -10.97 -5.84
CA ASP A 46 1.50 -12.41 -5.82
C ASP A 46 0.43 -13.08 -6.71
N ASN A 47 0.55 -14.41 -6.87
CA ASN A 47 -0.39 -15.18 -7.69
C ASN A 47 -1.62 -15.65 -6.89
N GLY A 48 -2.06 -14.88 -5.89
CA GLY A 48 -3.27 -15.18 -5.14
C GLY A 48 -4.50 -15.25 -6.05
N PRO A 49 -5.44 -16.17 -5.82
CA PRO A 49 -6.60 -16.38 -6.69
C PRO A 49 -7.46 -15.11 -6.86
N GLU A 50 -7.54 -14.26 -5.84
CA GLU A 50 -8.24 -12.98 -5.89
C GLU A 50 -7.60 -11.96 -6.83
N PHE A 51 -6.26 -12.01 -7.01
CA PHE A 51 -5.50 -11.08 -7.86
C PHE A 51 -5.39 -11.56 -9.30
N VAL A 52 -5.33 -12.87 -9.52
CA VAL A 52 -5.31 -13.46 -10.87
C VAL A 52 -6.70 -13.57 -11.48
N ALA A 53 -7.74 -13.25 -10.73
CA ALA A 53 -9.11 -13.27 -11.23
C ALA A 53 -9.24 -12.40 -12.50
N LYS A 54 -9.92 -12.94 -13.50
CA LYS A 54 -10.11 -12.28 -14.79
C LYS A 54 -10.65 -10.85 -14.64
N ALA A 55 -11.64 -10.65 -13.74
CA ALA A 55 -12.25 -9.35 -13.49
C ALA A 55 -11.24 -8.30 -13.00
N VAL A 56 -10.30 -8.67 -12.13
CA VAL A 56 -9.25 -7.76 -11.64
C VAL A 56 -8.29 -7.39 -12.76
N ARG A 57 -7.84 -8.37 -13.54
CA ARG A 57 -6.92 -8.13 -14.66
C ARG A 57 -7.53 -7.23 -15.73
N GLU A 58 -8.78 -7.50 -16.11
CA GLU A 58 -9.51 -6.69 -17.09
C GLU A 58 -9.71 -5.26 -16.59
N TRP A 59 -10.05 -5.10 -15.31
CA TRP A 59 -10.22 -3.79 -14.71
C TRP A 59 -8.89 -3.00 -14.66
N ILE A 60 -7.79 -3.63 -14.23
CA ILE A 60 -6.46 -3.00 -14.20
C ILE A 60 -6.04 -2.55 -15.61
N ALA A 61 -6.25 -3.38 -16.61
CA ALA A 61 -5.96 -3.03 -18.01
C ALA A 61 -6.84 -1.87 -18.50
N ALA A 62 -8.13 -1.88 -18.16
CA ALA A 62 -9.08 -0.84 -18.55
C ALA A 62 -8.74 0.55 -17.97
N VAL A 63 -8.18 0.61 -16.76
CA VAL A 63 -7.73 1.88 -16.14
C VAL A 63 -6.33 2.32 -16.59
N GLY A 64 -5.65 1.54 -17.43
CA GLY A 64 -4.36 1.87 -18.03
C GLY A 64 -3.13 1.48 -17.21
N ALA A 65 -3.30 0.74 -16.12
CA ALA A 65 -2.18 0.17 -15.36
C ALA A 65 -1.70 -1.16 -15.96
N ARG A 66 -0.47 -1.54 -15.65
CA ARG A 66 0.11 -2.83 -16.06
C ARG A 66 0.26 -3.74 -14.86
N THR A 67 -0.11 -5.00 -15.01
CA THR A 67 0.11 -6.01 -13.97
C THR A 67 1.48 -6.66 -14.16
N ALA A 68 2.29 -6.66 -13.11
CA ALA A 68 3.53 -7.41 -13.02
C ALA A 68 3.34 -8.54 -11.99
N TYR A 69 3.23 -9.77 -12.47
CA TYR A 69 3.19 -10.93 -11.59
C TYR A 69 4.60 -11.31 -11.15
N ILE A 70 4.73 -11.73 -9.89
CA ILE A 70 5.99 -12.25 -9.37
C ILE A 70 6.26 -13.61 -10.03
N GLU A 71 7.43 -13.75 -10.65
CA GLU A 71 7.80 -15.00 -11.28
C GLU A 71 7.99 -16.12 -10.22
N PRO A 72 7.50 -17.32 -10.48
CA PRO A 72 7.81 -18.48 -9.63
C PRO A 72 9.32 -18.65 -9.49
N GLY A 73 9.83 -18.68 -8.25
CA GLY A 73 11.25 -18.81 -7.98
C GLY A 73 12.03 -17.49 -7.84
N SER A 74 11.34 -16.34 -7.87
CA SER A 74 11.93 -15.01 -7.66
C SER A 74 11.44 -14.35 -6.35
N PRO A 75 11.69 -14.95 -5.17
CA PRO A 75 11.18 -14.43 -3.89
C PRO A 75 11.70 -13.03 -3.55
N TRP A 76 12.87 -12.66 -4.07
CA TRP A 76 13.43 -11.31 -3.86
C TRP A 76 12.59 -10.19 -4.48
N GLU A 77 11.77 -10.47 -5.47
CA GLU A 77 10.85 -9.49 -6.07
C GLU A 77 9.72 -9.09 -5.11
N ASN A 78 9.44 -9.92 -4.11
CA ASN A 78 8.42 -9.69 -3.10
C ASN A 78 8.97 -9.36 -1.71
N GLY A 79 10.29 -9.24 -1.57
CA GLY A 79 10.96 -9.13 -0.27
C GLY A 79 10.46 -8.00 0.60
N TYR A 80 10.01 -6.88 0.00
CA TYR A 80 9.46 -5.77 0.78
C TYR A 80 8.08 -6.10 1.37
N CYS A 81 7.19 -6.69 0.59
CA CYS A 81 5.89 -7.13 1.08
C CYS A 81 5.99 -8.20 2.16
N GLU A 82 6.91 -9.16 1.98
CA GLU A 82 7.19 -10.18 3.00
C GLU A 82 7.70 -9.54 4.29
N SER A 83 8.63 -8.60 4.20
CA SER A 83 9.13 -7.85 5.35
C SER A 83 8.02 -7.03 6.02
N PHE A 84 7.16 -6.38 5.25
CA PHE A 84 6.00 -5.66 5.78
C PHE A 84 5.04 -6.60 6.52
N ASN A 85 4.70 -7.74 5.91
CA ASN A 85 3.80 -8.71 6.50
C ASN A 85 4.36 -9.33 7.78
N ALA A 86 5.67 -9.60 7.82
CA ALA A 86 6.34 -10.05 9.04
C ALA A 86 6.21 -9.01 10.15
N LYS A 87 6.46 -7.74 9.86
CA LYS A 87 6.33 -6.65 10.85
C LYS A 87 4.89 -6.50 11.35
N LEU A 88 3.90 -6.51 10.47
CA LEU A 88 2.49 -6.45 10.85
C LEU A 88 2.11 -7.61 11.78
N ARG A 89 2.58 -8.80 11.45
CA ARG A 89 2.35 -10.00 12.25
C ARG A 89 3.02 -9.90 13.62
N ASP A 90 4.31 -9.58 13.64
CA ASP A 90 5.11 -9.62 14.86
C ASP A 90 4.78 -8.47 15.80
N GLU A 91 4.48 -7.28 15.28
CA GLU A 91 4.21 -6.09 16.06
C GLU A 91 2.74 -5.98 16.51
N LEU A 92 1.82 -6.61 15.79
CA LEU A 92 0.40 -6.49 16.07
C LEU A 92 -0.33 -7.83 16.15
N LEU A 93 -0.36 -8.61 15.07
CA LEU A 93 -1.27 -9.75 14.97
C LEU A 93 -0.96 -10.87 15.97
N ASN A 94 0.30 -11.08 16.32
CA ASN A 94 0.71 -12.11 17.29
C ASN A 94 0.42 -11.70 18.75
N GLY A 95 0.28 -10.40 19.03
CA GLY A 95 0.06 -9.87 20.37
C GLY A 95 -1.40 -9.53 20.69
N GLU A 96 -2.28 -9.51 19.69
CA GLU A 96 -3.66 -9.04 19.85
C GLU A 96 -4.68 -10.16 19.67
N ILE A 97 -5.72 -10.11 20.49
CA ILE A 97 -6.91 -10.95 20.37
C ILE A 97 -8.06 -10.06 19.90
N PHE A 98 -8.58 -10.32 18.71
CA PHE A 98 -9.70 -9.56 18.16
C PHE A 98 -11.01 -10.29 18.42
N TYR A 99 -11.94 -9.65 19.13
CA TYR A 99 -13.27 -10.18 19.42
C TYR A 99 -14.26 -9.96 18.28
N SER A 100 -13.97 -9.02 17.39
CA SER A 100 -14.79 -8.73 16.21
C SER A 100 -13.96 -8.27 15.02
N LEU A 101 -14.53 -8.42 13.82
CA LEU A 101 -13.92 -7.88 12.60
C LEU A 101 -13.86 -6.34 12.61
N ALA A 102 -14.85 -5.70 13.23
CA ALA A 102 -14.88 -4.24 13.37
C ALA A 102 -13.73 -3.74 14.25
N GLU A 103 -13.50 -4.40 15.39
CA GLU A 103 -12.36 -4.11 16.27
C GLU A 103 -11.03 -4.31 15.55
N ALA A 104 -10.86 -5.45 14.86
CA ALA A 104 -9.66 -5.71 14.08
C ALA A 104 -9.37 -4.61 13.05
N ARG A 105 -10.39 -4.13 12.35
CA ARG A 105 -10.26 -3.02 11.38
C ARG A 105 -9.75 -1.74 12.03
N VAL A 106 -10.29 -1.37 13.19
CA VAL A 106 -9.87 -0.15 13.91
C VAL A 106 -8.43 -0.24 14.39
N VAL A 107 -8.07 -1.35 15.02
CA VAL A 107 -6.72 -1.55 15.57
C VAL A 107 -5.66 -1.61 14.46
N ILE A 108 -5.93 -2.35 13.40
CA ILE A 108 -5.01 -2.49 12.27
C ILE A 108 -4.87 -1.16 11.50
N GLU A 109 -5.94 -0.39 11.35
CA GLU A 109 -5.87 0.94 10.74
C GLU A 109 -5.05 1.92 11.60
N SER A 110 -5.17 1.85 12.92
CA SER A 110 -4.33 2.63 13.83
C SER A 110 -2.85 2.27 13.69
N TRP A 111 -2.53 0.98 13.59
CA TRP A 111 -1.17 0.51 13.36
C TRP A 111 -0.64 0.99 11.99
N ARG A 112 -1.46 0.92 10.93
CA ARG A 112 -1.09 1.42 9.59
C ARG A 112 -0.72 2.90 9.62
N LYS A 113 -1.52 3.72 10.29
CA LYS A 113 -1.24 5.16 10.45
C LYS A 113 0.08 5.38 11.19
N HIS A 114 0.31 4.67 12.29
CA HIS A 114 1.57 4.73 13.04
C HIS A 114 2.76 4.28 12.17
N PHE A 115 2.61 3.20 11.42
CA PHE A 115 3.62 2.69 10.48
C PHE A 115 4.04 3.75 9.47
N ASN A 116 3.07 4.47 8.87
CA ASN A 116 3.33 5.47 7.85
C ASN A 116 3.89 6.78 8.42
N THR A 117 3.42 7.24 9.58
CA THR A 117 3.65 8.61 10.03
C THR A 117 4.72 8.73 11.12
N LYS A 118 4.94 7.68 11.90
CA LYS A 118 5.80 7.76 13.10
C LYS A 118 6.92 6.73 13.11
N ARG A 119 6.70 5.56 12.54
CA ARG A 119 7.69 4.49 12.60
C ARG A 119 8.91 4.80 11.74
N PRO A 120 10.14 4.75 12.32
CA PRO A 120 11.36 4.92 11.53
C PRO A 120 11.60 3.72 10.60
N HIS A 121 12.00 3.99 9.37
CA HIS A 121 12.34 2.98 8.37
C HIS A 121 13.81 3.13 7.96
N SER A 122 14.61 2.09 8.15
CA SER A 122 16.05 2.11 7.82
C SER A 122 16.30 2.38 6.34
N SER A 123 15.45 1.85 5.46
CA SER A 123 15.53 2.09 4.01
C SER A 123 15.24 3.53 3.59
N LEU A 124 14.66 4.34 4.47
CA LEU A 124 14.34 5.75 4.25
C LEU A 124 15.18 6.68 5.13
N GLY A 125 16.37 6.24 5.57
CA GLY A 125 17.21 7.01 6.47
C GLY A 125 16.56 7.26 7.84
N TYR A 126 15.83 6.26 8.33
CA TYR A 126 15.07 6.30 9.60
C TYR A 126 13.95 7.33 9.64
N ARG A 127 13.46 7.76 8.49
CA ARG A 127 12.25 8.59 8.38
C ARG A 127 11.02 7.70 8.22
N PRO A 128 9.85 8.15 8.67
CA PRO A 128 8.60 7.48 8.33
C PRO A 128 8.25 7.66 6.84
N PRO A 129 7.51 6.72 6.21
CA PRO A 129 7.15 6.78 4.80
C PRO A 129 6.31 8.00 4.40
N ALA A 130 5.37 8.39 5.27
CA ALA A 130 4.50 9.55 5.08
C ALA A 130 4.48 10.37 6.37
N PRO A 131 5.55 11.13 6.69
CA PRO A 131 5.61 11.92 7.91
C PRO A 131 4.45 12.92 7.96
N GLU A 132 3.91 13.12 9.17
CA GLU A 132 2.91 14.17 9.39
C GLU A 132 3.49 15.49 8.86
N VAL A 133 2.80 16.09 7.89
CA VAL A 133 3.22 17.36 7.33
C VAL A 133 2.98 18.41 8.40
N VAL A 134 4.04 18.92 8.99
CA VAL A 134 3.97 20.15 9.76
C VAL A 134 3.68 21.23 8.72
N GLN A 135 2.46 21.77 8.70
CA GLN A 135 2.12 22.90 7.87
C GLN A 135 2.90 24.10 8.39
N TRP A 136 4.06 24.34 7.81
CA TRP A 136 4.69 25.65 7.92
C TRP A 136 3.81 26.66 7.19
N PRO A 137 3.57 27.82 7.75
CA PRO A 137 2.90 28.88 7.01
C PRO A 137 3.64 29.06 5.68
N ALA A 138 2.87 29.09 4.57
CA ALA A 138 3.43 29.21 3.23
C ALA A 138 4.38 30.42 3.20
N PRO A 139 5.59 30.27 2.63
CA PRO A 139 6.46 31.43 2.42
C PRO A 139 5.71 32.44 1.56
N PRO A 140 5.89 33.74 1.79
CA PRO A 140 5.24 34.75 0.98
C PRO A 140 5.56 34.47 -0.49
N SER A 141 4.52 34.47 -1.33
CA SER A 141 4.53 34.17 -2.75
C SER A 141 5.60 34.96 -3.50
N GLY A 142 6.65 34.29 -3.98
CA GLY A 142 7.73 34.97 -4.67
C GLY A 142 8.79 34.14 -5.38
N THR A 143 8.72 32.81 -5.42
CA THR A 143 9.59 32.02 -6.33
C THR A 143 8.93 30.67 -6.62
N ALA A 144 8.42 30.51 -7.82
CA ALA A 144 8.04 29.21 -8.34
C ALA A 144 9.31 28.37 -8.55
N SER A 145 9.51 27.37 -7.71
CA SER A 145 10.51 26.32 -7.96
C SER A 145 9.99 25.39 -9.05
N PRO A 146 10.80 24.98 -10.05
CA PRO A 146 10.32 24.07 -11.08
C PRO A 146 9.89 22.76 -10.44
N ALA A 147 8.68 22.31 -10.77
CA ALA A 147 8.13 21.05 -10.32
C ALA A 147 9.05 19.91 -10.78
N THR A 148 9.59 19.14 -9.86
CA THR A 148 10.25 17.88 -10.16
C THR A 148 9.19 16.94 -10.75
N PRO A 149 9.42 16.29 -11.90
CA PRO A 149 8.44 15.37 -12.45
C PRO A 149 8.15 14.27 -11.44
N ALA A 150 6.88 14.11 -11.07
CA ALA A 150 6.45 13.05 -10.18
C ALA A 150 6.74 11.70 -10.85
N VAL A 151 7.59 10.90 -10.23
CA VAL A 151 7.79 9.50 -10.63
C VAL A 151 6.49 8.78 -10.30
N ALA A 152 5.88 8.16 -11.31
CA ALA A 152 4.62 7.46 -11.13
C ALA A 152 4.76 6.35 -10.08
N PRO A 153 3.86 6.26 -9.10
CA PRO A 153 3.96 5.29 -8.02
C PRO A 153 3.82 3.86 -8.55
N ARG A 154 4.61 2.95 -8.00
CA ARG A 154 4.47 1.51 -8.19
C ARG A 154 3.77 0.93 -6.98
N LEU A 155 2.61 0.32 -7.19
CA LEU A 155 1.83 -0.31 -6.13
C LEU A 155 2.10 -1.81 -6.07
N VAL A 156 2.15 -2.33 -4.85
CA VAL A 156 2.28 -3.76 -4.57
C VAL A 156 1.08 -4.22 -3.76
N MET A 157 0.44 -5.30 -4.24
CA MET A 157 -0.66 -5.97 -3.56
C MET A 157 -0.19 -7.30 -2.98
N HIS A 158 -0.63 -7.56 -1.77
CA HIS A 158 -0.34 -8.80 -1.05
C HIS A 158 -1.55 -9.33 -0.32
#